data_6c86b8bdbd174356c641a522b4c50669
#
_entry.id   6c86b8bdbd174356c641a522b4c50669
#
_cell.length_a   1.000
_cell.length_b   1.000
_cell.length_c   1.000
_cell.angle_alpha   90.00
_cell.angle_beta   90.00
_cell.angle_gamma   90.00
#
_symmetry.space_group_name_H-M   'P 1'
#
loop_
_entity.id
_entity.type
_entity.pdbx_description
1 polymer ?
#
loop_
_entity_poly.entity_id
_entity_poly.type
_entity_poly.pdbx_seq_one_letter_code
_entity_poly.pdbx_strand_id
1 'polypeptide(L)'
;MPLIAGVDSSTQSTKIEIRDLASGEVMASSSASHPAVVAPVSEQDPESWWTAFNTAWAAAGSPTVAAISVAGQQHGMVALDEDAVPVHPAKLWNDTESAPDADDLNILLGGPAAWADAVGSVPVAAFTVTKLAWLQRCRPDAWQRVTRVMLPHDYLTARLTGSITPGAPIGRVTTDRGDASGTGYWSPASGKYRWDVLELIDAHRDWSACVPDVLDPREAAGQWMANGNTVVAPGTGDNMAGALGVGLQPGDTVISIGTSGTVYAVSNTPTADPTGVVAGFADATGRYLPLVCTSNAAKVLDAIRHLLNVEYGEFDRLALTKDSSHTESRTCSHDHS
;
A
#
# COMPACT_ATOMS: atom_id res chain seq x y z
N MET A 1 31.26 -9.91 0.23
CA MET A 1 30.71 -8.56 0.49
C MET A 1 29.28 -8.75 1.00
N PRO A 2 28.77 -7.92 1.92
CA PRO A 2 27.42 -8.12 2.42
C PRO A 2 26.38 -7.86 1.34
N LEU A 3 25.48 -8.81 1.14
CA LEU A 3 24.33 -8.69 0.23
C LEU A 3 23.11 -8.19 1.01
N ILE A 4 22.23 -7.48 0.33
CA ILE A 4 20.91 -7.07 0.83
C ILE A 4 19.83 -7.50 -0.17
N ALA A 5 18.62 -7.70 0.33
CA ALA A 5 17.48 -8.09 -0.50
C ALA A 5 16.33 -7.08 -0.39
N GLY A 6 15.79 -6.69 -1.52
CA GLY A 6 14.51 -5.99 -1.65
C GLY A 6 13.46 -6.95 -2.21
N VAL A 7 12.28 -6.94 -1.62
CA VAL A 7 11.12 -7.71 -2.06
C VAL A 7 10.01 -6.72 -2.44
N ASP A 8 9.43 -6.86 -3.63
CA ASP A 8 8.22 -6.15 -4.07
C ASP A 8 7.10 -7.18 -4.27
N SER A 9 6.13 -7.18 -3.37
CA SER A 9 4.94 -8.05 -3.44
C SER A 9 3.72 -7.24 -3.88
N SER A 10 3.56 -7.12 -5.18
CA SER A 10 2.44 -6.42 -5.82
C SER A 10 1.19 -7.32 -5.95
N THR A 11 0.13 -6.84 -6.60
CA THR A 11 -1.08 -7.65 -6.84
C THR A 11 -0.81 -8.88 -7.73
N GLN A 12 0.14 -8.79 -8.68
CA GLN A 12 0.34 -9.82 -9.70
C GLN A 12 1.52 -10.75 -9.45
N SER A 13 2.51 -10.32 -8.68
CA SER A 13 3.74 -11.08 -8.48
C SER A 13 4.52 -10.61 -7.26
N THR A 14 5.35 -11.49 -6.74
CA THR A 14 6.47 -11.15 -5.86
C THR A 14 7.75 -11.10 -6.68
N LYS A 15 8.47 -9.97 -6.61
CA LYS A 15 9.79 -9.77 -7.20
C LYS A 15 10.84 -9.67 -6.11
N ILE A 16 12.02 -10.18 -6.37
CA ILE A 16 13.16 -10.11 -5.45
C ILE A 16 14.35 -9.56 -6.21
N GLU A 17 15.05 -8.63 -5.59
CA GLU A 17 16.30 -8.09 -6.08
C GLU A 17 17.36 -8.20 -4.99
N ILE A 18 18.49 -8.83 -5.30
CA ILE A 18 19.65 -8.98 -4.43
C ILE A 18 20.71 -8.00 -4.90
N ARG A 19 21.21 -7.17 -3.98
CA ARG A 19 22.26 -6.18 -4.27
C ARG A 19 23.47 -6.35 -3.36
N ASP A 20 24.64 -6.03 -3.92
CA ASP A 20 25.81 -5.77 -3.09
C ASP A 20 25.63 -4.44 -2.34
N LEU A 21 25.78 -4.44 -1.02
CA LEU A 21 25.53 -3.28 -0.18
C LEU A 21 26.53 -2.13 -0.45
N ALA A 22 27.77 -2.46 -0.84
CA ALA A 22 28.81 -1.46 -1.02
C ALA A 22 28.76 -0.78 -2.39
N SER A 23 28.55 -1.54 -3.45
CA SER A 23 28.51 -1.04 -4.83
C SER A 23 27.11 -0.65 -5.30
N GLY A 24 26.05 -1.21 -4.68
CA GLY A 24 24.67 -1.09 -5.15
C GLY A 24 24.37 -1.95 -6.39
N GLU A 25 25.35 -2.75 -6.86
CA GLU A 25 25.21 -3.60 -8.05
C GLU A 25 24.15 -4.69 -7.81
N VAL A 26 23.30 -4.93 -8.84
CA VAL A 26 22.32 -6.02 -8.82
C VAL A 26 23.03 -7.33 -9.06
N MET A 27 23.04 -8.19 -8.05
CA MET A 27 23.69 -9.51 -8.09
C MET A 27 22.75 -10.61 -8.61
N ALA A 28 21.46 -10.48 -8.31
CA ALA A 28 20.42 -11.37 -8.82
C ALA A 28 19.06 -10.66 -8.81
N SER A 29 18.19 -11.06 -9.73
CA SER A 29 16.78 -10.64 -9.77
C SER A 29 15.93 -11.82 -10.20
N SER A 30 14.74 -11.92 -9.60
CA SER A 30 13.80 -13.01 -9.88
C SER A 30 12.37 -12.57 -9.62
N SER A 31 11.39 -13.33 -10.12
CA SER A 31 9.99 -13.10 -9.82
C SER A 31 9.17 -14.37 -9.86
N ALA A 32 8.05 -14.38 -9.15
CA ALA A 32 7.05 -15.44 -9.23
C ALA A 32 5.64 -14.83 -9.21
N SER A 33 4.74 -15.34 -10.04
CA SER A 33 3.39 -14.81 -10.20
C SER A 33 2.49 -15.20 -9.02
N HIS A 34 1.55 -14.32 -8.71
CA HIS A 34 0.41 -14.59 -7.84
C HIS A 34 -0.78 -15.13 -8.64
N PRO A 35 -1.75 -15.79 -8.00
CA PRO A 35 -3.03 -16.12 -8.63
C PRO A 35 -3.71 -14.86 -9.16
N ALA A 36 -4.29 -14.96 -10.35
CA ALA A 36 -5.02 -13.84 -10.95
C ALA A 36 -6.29 -13.52 -10.14
N VAL A 37 -6.61 -12.23 -10.03
CA VAL A 37 -7.85 -11.74 -9.42
C VAL A 37 -8.75 -11.15 -10.49
N VAL A 38 -10.07 -11.24 -10.29
CA VAL A 38 -11.09 -10.78 -11.22
C VAL A 38 -12.04 -9.85 -10.48
N ALA A 39 -11.99 -8.55 -10.85
CA ALA A 39 -12.91 -7.56 -10.29
C ALA A 39 -14.39 -7.94 -10.55
N PRO A 40 -15.33 -7.51 -9.68
CA PRO A 40 -15.20 -6.57 -8.57
C PRO A 40 -14.61 -7.17 -7.30
N VAL A 41 -14.57 -8.49 -7.17
CA VAL A 41 -14.02 -9.22 -6.02
C VAL A 41 -12.54 -9.44 -6.27
N SER A 42 -11.70 -8.76 -5.49
CA SER A 42 -10.26 -8.88 -5.58
C SER A 42 -9.70 -9.44 -4.29
N GLU A 43 -9.53 -10.76 -4.28
CA GLU A 43 -9.10 -11.53 -3.12
C GLU A 43 -7.99 -12.49 -3.48
N GLN A 44 -7.06 -12.71 -2.56
CA GLN A 44 -5.98 -13.69 -2.67
C GLN A 44 -5.76 -14.39 -1.34
N ASP A 45 -5.39 -15.67 -1.40
CA ASP A 45 -4.85 -16.37 -0.22
C ASP A 45 -3.47 -15.79 0.10
N PRO A 46 -3.23 -15.25 1.31
CA PRO A 46 -1.92 -14.73 1.71
C PRO A 46 -0.79 -15.77 1.61
N GLU A 47 -1.10 -17.06 1.74
CA GLU A 47 -0.12 -18.15 1.57
C GLU A 47 0.41 -18.22 0.13
N SER A 48 -0.35 -17.74 -0.85
CA SER A 48 0.13 -17.65 -2.23
C SER A 48 1.29 -16.67 -2.39
N TRP A 49 1.30 -15.57 -1.59
CA TRP A 49 2.40 -14.59 -1.58
C TRP A 49 3.67 -15.18 -0.97
N TRP A 50 3.52 -15.95 0.12
CA TRP A 50 4.65 -16.66 0.73
C TRP A 50 5.21 -17.74 -0.20
N THR A 51 4.36 -18.44 -0.92
CA THR A 51 4.75 -19.41 -1.94
C THR A 51 5.49 -18.73 -3.09
N ALA A 52 5.00 -17.60 -3.57
CA ALA A 52 5.66 -16.81 -4.61
C ALA A 52 7.01 -16.25 -4.12
N PHE A 53 7.08 -15.77 -2.87
CA PHE A 53 8.35 -15.36 -2.26
C PHE A 53 9.38 -16.49 -2.26
N ASN A 54 9.01 -17.66 -1.77
CA ASN A 54 9.94 -18.81 -1.72
C ASN A 54 10.38 -19.23 -3.12
N THR A 55 9.48 -19.23 -4.10
CA THR A 55 9.78 -19.56 -5.50
C THR A 55 10.78 -18.55 -6.08
N ALA A 56 10.52 -17.27 -5.91
CA ALA A 56 11.41 -16.20 -6.37
C ALA A 56 12.76 -16.25 -5.63
N TRP A 57 12.75 -16.48 -4.29
CA TRP A 57 13.97 -16.62 -3.50
C TRP A 57 14.87 -17.75 -3.98
N ALA A 58 14.27 -18.91 -4.25
CA ALA A 58 14.99 -20.05 -4.80
C ALA A 58 15.57 -19.75 -6.19
N ALA A 59 14.80 -19.08 -7.06
CA ALA A 59 15.26 -18.67 -8.39
C ALA A 59 16.39 -17.64 -8.35
N ALA A 60 16.45 -16.79 -7.30
CA ALA A 60 17.56 -15.88 -7.04
C ALA A 60 18.81 -16.55 -6.46
N GLY A 61 18.80 -17.89 -6.28
CA GLY A 61 19.92 -18.68 -5.76
C GLY A 61 19.97 -18.79 -4.24
N SER A 62 18.92 -18.37 -3.53
CA SER A 62 18.80 -18.46 -2.06
C SER A 62 20.03 -17.92 -1.30
N PRO A 63 20.56 -16.73 -1.59
CA PRO A 63 21.78 -16.27 -0.95
C PRO A 63 21.55 -15.91 0.52
N THR A 64 22.61 -16.02 1.33
CA THR A 64 22.59 -15.40 2.66
C THR A 64 22.77 -13.89 2.49
N VAL A 65 21.85 -13.11 3.08
CA VAL A 65 21.88 -11.65 3.02
C VAL A 65 22.00 -11.03 4.41
N ALA A 66 22.57 -9.84 4.48
CA ALA A 66 22.70 -9.13 5.77
C ALA A 66 21.37 -8.52 6.22
N ALA A 67 20.56 -8.06 5.26
CA ALA A 67 19.24 -7.49 5.54
C ALA A 67 18.26 -7.76 4.39
N ILE A 68 16.97 -7.77 4.72
CA ILE A 68 15.85 -7.89 3.79
C ILE A 68 14.74 -6.92 4.16
N SER A 69 14.07 -6.35 3.16
CA SER A 69 12.89 -5.50 3.33
C SER A 69 11.80 -5.88 2.33
N VAL A 70 10.55 -5.78 2.76
CA VAL A 70 9.37 -6.07 1.93
C VAL A 70 8.62 -4.78 1.63
N ALA A 71 8.47 -4.46 0.36
CA ALA A 71 7.47 -3.53 -0.14
C ALA A 71 6.23 -4.33 -0.57
N GLY A 72 5.04 -3.90 -0.19
CA GLY A 72 3.80 -4.60 -0.52
C GLY A 72 2.72 -3.68 -1.07
N GLN A 73 1.77 -4.28 -1.77
CA GLN A 73 0.56 -3.58 -2.18
C GLN A 73 -0.16 -3.01 -0.96
N GLN A 74 -0.57 -1.74 -1.04
CA GLN A 74 -1.16 -1.02 0.08
C GLN A 74 -2.61 -1.44 0.35
N HIS A 75 -3.11 -1.11 1.55
CA HIS A 75 -4.53 -1.17 1.95
C HIS A 75 -5.16 -2.57 2.00
N GLY A 76 -4.47 -3.61 1.55
CA GLY A 76 -5.00 -4.97 1.62
C GLY A 76 -5.28 -5.38 3.07
N MET A 77 -6.30 -6.21 3.28
CA MET A 77 -6.67 -6.69 4.61
C MET A 77 -6.36 -8.18 4.72
N VAL A 78 -5.43 -8.54 5.59
CA VAL A 78 -5.21 -9.91 6.05
C VAL A 78 -5.76 -10.03 7.46
N ALA A 79 -6.74 -10.90 7.66
CA ALA A 79 -7.35 -11.17 8.97
C ALA A 79 -7.08 -12.63 9.36
N LEU A 80 -6.45 -12.84 10.51
CA LEU A 80 -6.02 -14.15 11.01
C LEU A 80 -6.75 -14.52 12.29
N ASP A 81 -6.94 -15.82 12.52
CA ASP A 81 -7.34 -16.39 13.80
C ASP A 81 -6.14 -16.60 14.76
N GLU A 82 -6.37 -17.19 15.92
CA GLU A 82 -5.37 -17.42 16.96
C GLU A 82 -4.22 -18.34 16.52
N ASP A 83 -4.45 -19.20 15.54
CA ASP A 83 -3.50 -20.13 14.97
C ASP A 83 -2.83 -19.60 13.69
N ALA A 84 -2.86 -18.28 13.47
CA ALA A 84 -2.30 -17.62 12.29
C ALA A 84 -2.90 -18.11 10.94
N VAL A 85 -4.11 -18.66 10.96
CA VAL A 85 -4.81 -19.08 9.74
C VAL A 85 -5.72 -17.95 9.26
N PRO A 86 -5.69 -17.60 7.96
CA PRO A 86 -6.59 -16.60 7.41
C PRO A 86 -8.06 -17.00 7.63
N VAL A 87 -8.85 -16.12 8.24
CA VAL A 87 -10.28 -16.35 8.45
C VAL A 87 -11.10 -16.10 7.19
N HIS A 88 -10.49 -15.39 6.24
CA HIS A 88 -11.02 -15.05 4.92
C HIS A 88 -9.83 -14.81 3.98
N PRO A 89 -9.94 -15.04 2.65
CA PRO A 89 -8.93 -14.57 1.71
C PRO A 89 -8.65 -13.08 1.89
N ALA A 90 -7.40 -12.66 1.72
CA ALA A 90 -7.04 -11.24 1.87
C ALA A 90 -7.76 -10.41 0.82
N LYS A 91 -8.49 -9.40 1.25
CA LYS A 91 -9.09 -8.41 0.35
C LYS A 91 -8.04 -7.42 -0.10
N LEU A 92 -7.89 -7.23 -1.40
CA LEU A 92 -6.87 -6.36 -1.98
C LEU A 92 -7.37 -4.91 -2.10
N TRP A 93 -6.45 -3.99 -2.41
CA TRP A 93 -6.73 -2.56 -2.53
C TRP A 93 -7.80 -2.23 -3.59
N ASN A 94 -7.87 -3.01 -4.66
CA ASN A 94 -8.80 -2.83 -5.77
C ASN A 94 -10.12 -3.62 -5.62
N ASP A 95 -10.37 -4.23 -4.47
CA ASP A 95 -11.67 -4.77 -4.11
C ASP A 95 -12.66 -3.63 -3.84
N THR A 96 -13.86 -3.72 -4.37
CA THR A 96 -14.88 -2.66 -4.28
C THR A 96 -16.11 -3.06 -3.47
N GLU A 97 -16.16 -4.28 -2.91
CA GLU A 97 -17.34 -4.76 -2.17
C GLU A 97 -17.60 -3.95 -0.89
N SER A 98 -16.57 -3.32 -0.31
CA SER A 98 -16.68 -2.47 0.88
C SER A 98 -17.04 -1.01 0.59
N ALA A 99 -17.47 -0.66 -0.64
CA ALA A 99 -17.87 0.71 -0.95
C ALA A 99 -19.04 1.21 -0.10
N PRO A 100 -20.11 0.43 0.16
CA PRO A 100 -21.17 0.86 1.07
C PRO A 100 -20.67 1.08 2.51
N ASP A 101 -19.72 0.27 2.95
CA ASP A 101 -19.15 0.40 4.31
C ASP A 101 -18.29 1.68 4.41
N ALA A 102 -17.66 2.13 3.32
CA ALA A 102 -16.96 3.40 3.29
C ALA A 102 -17.93 4.58 3.46
N ASP A 103 -19.08 4.55 2.79
CA ASP A 103 -20.11 5.58 2.91
C ASP A 103 -20.68 5.64 4.35
N ASP A 104 -20.99 4.48 4.94
CA ASP A 104 -21.49 4.39 6.31
C ASP A 104 -20.44 4.91 7.33
N LEU A 105 -19.19 4.49 7.22
CA LEU A 105 -18.11 4.96 8.10
C LEU A 105 -17.87 6.46 7.96
N ASN A 106 -17.96 7.01 6.74
CA ASN A 106 -17.85 8.46 6.53
C ASN A 106 -18.93 9.23 7.30
N ILE A 107 -20.16 8.74 7.31
CA ILE A 107 -21.27 9.33 8.07
C ILE A 107 -21.02 9.20 9.58
N LEU A 108 -20.63 8.00 10.05
CA LEU A 108 -20.47 7.69 11.47
C LEU A 108 -19.39 8.55 12.15
N LEU A 109 -18.27 8.85 11.49
CA LEU A 109 -17.21 9.69 12.06
C LEU A 109 -17.52 11.19 11.94
N GLY A 110 -18.54 11.60 11.18
CA GLY A 110 -18.94 13.01 11.02
C GLY A 110 -18.54 13.63 9.69
N GLY A 111 -18.30 12.82 8.67
CA GLY A 111 -18.06 13.23 7.29
C GLY A 111 -16.59 13.40 6.90
N PRO A 112 -16.34 13.74 5.63
CA PRO A 112 -14.99 13.77 5.05
C PRO A 112 -13.99 14.64 5.80
N ALA A 113 -14.42 15.80 6.30
CA ALA A 113 -13.54 16.70 7.05
C ALA A 113 -13.06 16.09 8.37
N ALA A 114 -13.93 15.35 9.09
CA ALA A 114 -13.57 14.66 10.31
C ALA A 114 -12.56 13.51 10.02
N TRP A 115 -12.73 12.81 8.92
CA TRP A 115 -11.79 11.79 8.48
C TRP A 115 -10.42 12.35 8.11
N ALA A 116 -10.38 13.41 7.30
CA ALA A 116 -9.15 14.09 6.92
C ALA A 116 -8.36 14.58 8.15
N ASP A 117 -9.06 15.16 9.13
CA ASP A 117 -8.45 15.59 10.40
C ASP A 117 -7.97 14.41 11.25
N ALA A 118 -8.74 13.33 11.28
CA ALA A 118 -8.44 12.14 12.08
C ALA A 118 -7.21 11.38 11.59
N VAL A 119 -7.16 11.05 10.29
CA VAL A 119 -6.19 10.12 9.71
C VAL A 119 -5.51 10.64 8.44
N GLY A 120 -5.70 11.92 8.09
CA GLY A 120 -5.08 12.53 6.92
C GLY A 120 -5.74 12.18 5.58
N SER A 121 -6.76 11.34 5.58
CA SER A 121 -7.38 10.82 4.35
C SER A 121 -8.87 10.59 4.56
N VAL A 122 -9.64 10.63 3.47
CA VAL A 122 -11.05 10.22 3.47
C VAL A 122 -11.14 8.79 2.92
N PRO A 123 -11.51 7.78 3.73
CA PRO A 123 -11.53 6.40 3.28
C PRO A 123 -12.54 6.14 2.16
N VAL A 124 -12.09 5.38 1.18
CA VAL A 124 -12.89 4.77 0.12
C VAL A 124 -12.77 3.25 0.20
N ALA A 125 -13.45 2.49 -0.64
CA ALA A 125 -13.42 1.02 -0.62
C ALA A 125 -12.00 0.41 -0.61
N ALA A 126 -10.99 1.15 -1.12
CA ALA A 126 -9.60 0.69 -1.10
C ALA A 126 -9.03 0.54 0.31
N PHE A 127 -9.45 1.33 1.29
CA PHE A 127 -8.85 1.38 2.63
C PHE A 127 -9.17 0.13 3.47
N THR A 128 -8.23 -0.24 4.35
CA THR A 128 -8.37 -1.43 5.22
C THR A 128 -9.56 -1.32 6.17
N VAL A 129 -9.82 -0.13 6.70
CA VAL A 129 -10.94 0.12 7.65
C VAL A 129 -12.29 -0.26 7.06
N THR A 130 -12.51 0.00 5.78
CA THR A 130 -13.77 -0.33 5.10
C THR A 130 -13.94 -1.83 4.89
N LYS A 131 -12.83 -2.53 4.64
CA LYS A 131 -12.79 -3.99 4.51
C LYS A 131 -13.03 -4.69 5.84
N LEU A 132 -12.58 -4.10 6.96
CA LEU A 132 -12.91 -4.59 8.31
C LEU A 132 -14.42 -4.49 8.57
N ALA A 133 -15.03 -3.35 8.26
CA ALA A 133 -16.48 -3.16 8.39
C ALA A 133 -17.26 -4.14 7.49
N TRP A 134 -16.79 -4.33 6.25
CA TRP A 134 -17.36 -5.33 5.35
C TRP A 134 -17.26 -6.75 5.92
N LEU A 135 -16.10 -7.14 6.47
CA LEU A 135 -15.90 -8.49 7.04
C LEU A 135 -16.84 -8.72 8.22
N GLN A 136 -16.98 -7.74 9.11
CA GLN A 136 -17.91 -7.79 10.24
C GLN A 136 -19.36 -7.99 9.78
N ARG A 137 -19.78 -7.19 8.80
CA ARG A 137 -21.16 -7.19 8.30
C ARG A 137 -21.47 -8.44 7.47
N CYS A 138 -20.57 -8.83 6.57
CA CYS A 138 -20.83 -9.85 5.55
C CYS A 138 -20.37 -11.25 5.96
N ARG A 139 -19.48 -11.39 6.92
CA ARG A 139 -18.88 -12.67 7.35
C ARG A 139 -18.80 -12.76 8.88
N PRO A 140 -19.92 -12.70 9.60
CA PRO A 140 -19.92 -12.63 11.07
C PRO A 140 -19.20 -13.82 11.73
N ASP A 141 -19.31 -15.04 11.17
CA ASP A 141 -18.62 -16.21 11.70
C ASP A 141 -17.09 -16.11 11.55
N ALA A 142 -16.61 -15.57 10.44
CA ALA A 142 -15.18 -15.28 10.23
C ALA A 142 -14.74 -14.14 11.16
N TRP A 143 -15.55 -13.09 11.31
CA TRP A 143 -15.27 -11.95 12.18
C TRP A 143 -15.05 -12.35 13.64
N GLN A 144 -15.82 -13.29 14.16
CA GLN A 144 -15.67 -13.76 15.53
C GLN A 144 -14.32 -14.45 15.79
N ARG A 145 -13.70 -15.03 14.76
CA ARG A 145 -12.40 -15.69 14.85
C ARG A 145 -11.22 -14.75 14.67
N VAL A 146 -11.42 -13.51 14.23
CA VAL A 146 -10.32 -12.56 13.99
C VAL A 146 -9.62 -12.23 15.30
N THR A 147 -8.34 -12.53 15.38
CA THR A 147 -7.45 -12.16 16.49
C THR A 147 -6.34 -11.20 16.05
N ARG A 148 -6.02 -11.16 14.76
CA ARG A 148 -5.02 -10.24 14.18
C ARG A 148 -5.52 -9.71 12.85
N VAL A 149 -5.21 -8.42 12.62
CA VAL A 149 -5.39 -7.75 11.32
C VAL A 149 -4.04 -7.16 10.92
N MET A 150 -3.66 -7.33 9.67
CA MET A 150 -2.38 -6.83 9.14
C MET A 150 -2.49 -6.53 7.65
N LEU A 151 -1.48 -5.86 7.13
CA LEU A 151 -1.36 -5.52 5.73
C LEU A 151 -0.58 -6.59 4.95
N PRO A 152 -0.60 -6.60 3.62
CA PRO A 152 0.10 -7.62 2.83
C PRO A 152 1.60 -7.69 3.10
N HIS A 153 2.30 -6.54 3.24
CA HIS A 153 3.72 -6.57 3.54
C HIS A 153 4.01 -7.02 4.98
N ASP A 154 3.11 -6.71 5.94
CA ASP A 154 3.23 -7.19 7.32
C ASP A 154 3.18 -8.71 7.38
N TYR A 155 2.28 -9.32 6.58
CA TYR A 155 2.17 -10.78 6.49
C TYR A 155 3.50 -11.42 6.07
N LEU A 156 4.12 -10.94 5.00
CA LEU A 156 5.41 -11.47 4.54
C LEU A 156 6.53 -11.17 5.54
N THR A 157 6.56 -9.99 6.14
CA THR A 157 7.51 -9.60 7.19
C THR A 157 7.38 -10.53 8.40
N ALA A 158 6.16 -10.80 8.86
CA ALA A 158 5.90 -11.70 9.97
C ALA A 158 6.25 -13.17 9.64
N ARG A 159 6.08 -13.62 8.38
CA ARG A 159 6.54 -14.93 7.91
C ARG A 159 8.07 -15.04 7.93
N LEU A 160 8.78 -13.99 7.49
CA LEU A 160 10.25 -13.94 7.52
C LEU A 160 10.78 -13.98 8.94
N THR A 161 10.20 -13.24 9.87
CA THR A 161 10.63 -13.24 11.28
C THR A 161 10.20 -14.48 12.06
N GLY A 162 9.31 -15.31 11.49
CA GLY A 162 8.70 -16.44 12.19
C GLY A 162 7.64 -16.04 13.22
N SER A 163 7.20 -14.78 13.21
CA SER A 163 6.13 -14.27 14.10
C SER A 163 4.77 -14.89 13.77
N ILE A 164 4.55 -15.32 12.53
CA ILE A 164 3.40 -16.11 12.12
C ILE A 164 3.84 -17.37 11.39
N THR A 165 3.21 -18.48 11.76
CA THR A 165 3.30 -19.77 11.09
C THR A 165 1.92 -20.38 11.15
N PRO A 166 1.26 -20.69 10.01
CA PRO A 166 -0.08 -21.29 10.05
C PRO A 166 -0.11 -22.56 10.91
N GLY A 167 -1.09 -22.64 11.78
CA GLY A 167 -1.23 -23.71 12.77
C GLY A 167 -0.43 -23.51 14.08
N ALA A 168 0.10 -22.29 14.31
CA ALA A 168 0.84 -21.96 15.54
C ALA A 168 0.39 -20.58 16.09
N PRO A 169 0.54 -20.37 17.42
CA PRO A 169 0.21 -19.09 18.04
C PRO A 169 0.98 -17.91 17.41
N ILE A 170 0.31 -16.79 17.29
CA ILE A 170 0.85 -15.58 16.69
C ILE A 170 1.83 -14.90 17.66
N GLY A 171 3.05 -14.63 17.17
CA GLY A 171 4.03 -13.82 17.87
C GLY A 171 3.81 -12.30 17.70
N ARG A 172 4.88 -11.53 17.90
CA ARG A 172 4.86 -10.09 17.68
C ARG A 172 4.73 -9.78 16.17
N VAL A 173 3.69 -9.06 15.81
CA VAL A 173 3.48 -8.57 14.43
C VAL A 173 3.78 -7.08 14.37
N THR A 174 4.47 -6.65 13.34
CA THR A 174 4.90 -5.27 13.15
C THR A 174 4.48 -4.75 11.77
N THR A 175 4.32 -3.45 11.68
CA THR A 175 4.09 -2.70 10.43
C THR A 175 4.98 -1.46 10.41
N ASP A 176 5.03 -0.76 9.29
CA ASP A 176 5.66 0.55 9.20
C ASP A 176 4.61 1.66 9.27
N ARG A 177 5.09 2.90 9.42
CA ARG A 177 4.24 4.09 9.46
C ARG A 177 3.61 4.44 8.10
N GLY A 178 4.32 4.12 7.00
CA GLY A 178 3.89 4.42 5.65
C GLY A 178 2.62 3.66 5.30
N ASP A 179 2.65 2.34 5.40
CA ASP A 179 1.50 1.51 5.07
C ASP A 179 0.40 1.58 6.17
N ALA A 180 0.78 1.72 7.45
CA ALA A 180 -0.18 1.96 8.54
C ALA A 180 -1.06 3.20 8.27
N SER A 181 -0.50 4.27 7.66
CA SER A 181 -1.27 5.47 7.30
C SER A 181 -2.33 5.23 6.23
N GLY A 182 -2.19 4.16 5.45
CA GLY A 182 -3.17 3.72 4.44
C GLY A 182 -4.29 2.86 4.99
N THR A 183 -4.29 2.53 6.28
CA THR A 183 -5.31 1.67 6.89
C THR A 183 -6.64 2.39 7.11
N GLY A 184 -6.62 3.71 7.34
CA GLY A 184 -7.76 4.52 7.73
C GLY A 184 -8.04 4.51 9.25
N TYR A 185 -7.18 3.88 10.06
CA TYR A 185 -7.29 3.87 11.52
C TYR A 185 -5.96 4.19 12.24
N TRP A 186 -4.97 4.67 11.52
CA TRP A 186 -3.72 5.19 12.08
C TRP A 186 -3.46 6.62 11.55
N SER A 187 -3.14 7.55 12.45
CA SER A 187 -2.95 8.96 12.10
C SER A 187 -1.48 9.25 11.81
N PRO A 188 -1.09 9.63 10.59
CA PRO A 188 0.27 10.01 10.27
C PRO A 188 0.73 11.28 11.01
N ALA A 189 -0.19 12.19 11.31
CA ALA A 189 0.10 13.44 12.01
C ALA A 189 0.46 13.23 13.50
N SER A 190 -0.26 12.32 14.19
CA SER A 190 -0.01 12.02 15.60
C SER A 190 0.92 10.83 15.82
N GLY A 191 1.13 9.99 14.81
CA GLY A 191 1.87 8.72 14.92
C GLY A 191 1.16 7.68 15.79
N LYS A 192 -0.17 7.71 15.87
CA LYS A 192 -0.96 6.87 16.78
C LYS A 192 -2.15 6.23 16.10
N TYR A 193 -2.54 5.06 16.60
CA TYR A 193 -3.81 4.44 16.27
C TYR A 193 -4.98 5.29 16.76
N ARG A 194 -6.05 5.35 15.99
CA ARG A 194 -7.32 5.97 16.28
C ARG A 194 -8.29 4.88 16.74
N TRP A 195 -8.24 4.62 18.04
CA TRP A 195 -9.07 3.59 18.66
C TRP A 195 -10.56 3.90 18.48
N ASP A 196 -10.94 5.18 18.55
CA ASP A 196 -12.29 5.67 18.29
C ASP A 196 -12.80 5.33 16.90
N VAL A 197 -11.92 5.29 15.87
CA VAL A 197 -12.29 4.85 14.53
C VAL A 197 -12.52 3.33 14.49
N LEU A 198 -11.65 2.56 15.12
CA LEU A 198 -11.80 1.10 15.20
C LEU A 198 -13.03 0.69 16.02
N GLU A 199 -13.37 1.44 17.06
CA GLU A 199 -14.57 1.25 17.88
C GLU A 199 -15.87 1.49 17.09
N LEU A 200 -15.86 2.26 15.99
CA LEU A 200 -17.03 2.36 15.09
C LEU A 200 -17.35 1.01 14.44
N ILE A 201 -16.36 0.14 14.26
CA ILE A 201 -16.54 -1.19 13.71
C ILE A 201 -16.95 -2.16 14.81
N ASP A 202 -16.21 -2.21 15.91
CA ASP A 202 -16.48 -3.13 17.03
C ASP A 202 -15.96 -2.53 18.35
N ALA A 203 -16.86 -1.93 19.11
CA ALA A 203 -16.54 -1.29 20.40
C ALA A 203 -16.20 -2.30 21.53
N HIS A 204 -16.41 -3.61 21.29
CA HIS A 204 -16.16 -4.65 22.29
C HIS A 204 -14.83 -5.39 22.05
N ARG A 205 -14.17 -5.16 20.93
CA ARG A 205 -12.90 -5.81 20.58
C ARG A 205 -11.70 -5.09 21.22
N ASP A 206 -10.78 -5.87 21.78
CA ASP A 206 -9.46 -5.32 22.17
C ASP A 206 -8.60 -5.10 20.94
N TRP A 207 -8.72 -3.92 20.35
CA TRP A 207 -7.98 -3.55 19.16
C TRP A 207 -6.48 -3.44 19.40
N SER A 208 -6.04 -3.14 20.63
CA SER A 208 -4.62 -3.05 20.94
C SER A 208 -3.90 -4.41 20.81
N ALA A 209 -4.63 -5.49 21.05
CA ALA A 209 -4.15 -6.85 20.81
C ALA A 209 -4.29 -7.30 19.35
N CYS A 210 -5.08 -6.58 18.53
CA CYS A 210 -5.46 -7.02 17.20
C CYS A 210 -4.62 -6.42 16.07
N VAL A 211 -4.10 -5.19 16.24
CA VAL A 211 -3.31 -4.49 15.22
C VAL A 211 -1.81 -4.63 15.47
N PRO A 212 -0.95 -4.48 14.42
CA PRO A 212 0.50 -4.57 14.55
C PRO A 212 1.11 -3.42 15.36
N ASP A 213 2.33 -3.63 15.89
CA ASP A 213 3.16 -2.54 16.40
C ASP A 213 3.72 -1.72 15.23
N VAL A 214 3.55 -0.41 15.24
CA VAL A 214 4.11 0.47 14.21
C VAL A 214 5.55 0.81 14.57
N LEU A 215 6.47 0.43 13.69
CA LEU A 215 7.91 0.63 13.90
C LEU A 215 8.39 1.97 13.34
N ASP A 216 9.45 2.49 13.94
CA ASP A 216 10.20 3.59 13.36
C ASP A 216 10.97 3.15 12.10
N PRO A 217 11.27 4.06 11.15
CA PRO A 217 11.92 3.73 9.88
C PRO A 217 13.27 2.99 9.99
N ARG A 218 13.96 3.10 11.13
CA ARG A 218 15.27 2.49 11.37
C ARG A 218 15.22 1.34 12.39
N GLU A 219 14.07 0.99 12.86
CA GLU A 219 13.85 -0.13 13.76
C GLU A 219 13.78 -1.44 12.97
N ALA A 220 14.30 -2.53 13.51
CA ALA A 220 14.17 -3.84 12.87
C ALA A 220 12.88 -4.53 13.31
N ALA A 221 12.17 -5.15 12.37
CA ALA A 221 11.02 -6.00 12.65
C ALA A 221 11.42 -7.29 13.38
N GLY A 222 12.63 -7.77 13.11
CA GLY A 222 13.17 -8.97 13.72
C GLY A 222 14.34 -9.55 12.92
N GLN A 223 14.50 -10.86 12.98
CA GLN A 223 15.54 -11.58 12.26
C GLN A 223 14.95 -12.78 11.52
N TRP A 224 15.41 -13.00 10.30
CA TRP A 224 15.11 -14.21 9.54
C TRP A 224 16.15 -15.27 9.88
N MET A 225 15.84 -16.10 10.86
CA MET A 225 16.76 -17.11 11.41
C MET A 225 17.16 -18.16 10.38
N ALA A 226 16.24 -18.55 9.47
CA ALA A 226 16.49 -19.53 8.44
C ALA A 226 17.50 -19.05 7.37
N ASN A 227 17.78 -17.73 7.30
CA ASN A 227 18.78 -17.14 6.40
C ASN A 227 20.02 -16.60 7.16
N GLY A 228 20.46 -17.26 8.25
CA GLY A 228 21.67 -16.86 8.95
C GLY A 228 21.53 -15.60 9.81
N ASN A 229 20.39 -15.39 10.42
CA ASN A 229 20.06 -14.20 11.25
C ASN A 229 20.01 -12.89 10.45
N THR A 230 19.52 -12.93 9.23
CA THR A 230 19.29 -11.75 8.39
C THR A 230 18.39 -10.75 9.11
N VAL A 231 18.79 -9.48 9.18
CA VAL A 231 17.95 -8.41 9.72
C VAL A 231 16.73 -8.20 8.80
N VAL A 232 15.54 -8.24 9.38
CA VAL A 232 14.29 -7.94 8.66
C VAL A 232 13.90 -6.51 9.00
N ALA A 233 13.86 -5.65 7.99
CA ALA A 233 13.42 -4.25 8.13
C ALA A 233 11.89 -4.19 8.31
N PRO A 234 11.32 -3.03 8.72
CA PRO A 234 9.88 -2.89 8.91
C PRO A 234 9.05 -3.22 7.66
N GLY A 235 9.64 -3.04 6.48
CA GLY A 235 8.90 -3.04 5.23
C GLY A 235 8.21 -1.69 4.99
N THR A 236 7.35 -1.61 3.99
CA THR A 236 6.47 -0.45 3.74
C THR A 236 5.51 -0.72 2.57
N GLY A 237 4.57 0.19 2.30
CA GLY A 237 3.76 0.17 1.09
C GLY A 237 4.59 0.45 -0.18
N ASP A 238 4.12 -0.05 -1.32
CA ASP A 238 4.83 0.04 -2.61
C ASP A 238 5.13 1.47 -3.07
N ASN A 239 4.19 2.42 -2.88
CA ASN A 239 4.42 3.83 -3.23
C ASN A 239 5.47 4.48 -2.33
N MET A 240 5.49 4.16 -1.03
CA MET A 240 6.51 4.63 -0.08
C MET A 240 7.88 4.06 -0.41
N ALA A 241 7.94 2.76 -0.76
CA ALA A 241 9.16 2.12 -1.22
C ALA A 241 9.67 2.74 -2.53
N GLY A 242 8.76 3.03 -3.48
CA GLY A 242 9.08 3.72 -4.72
C GLY A 242 9.68 5.10 -4.48
N ALA A 243 9.06 5.91 -3.59
CA ALA A 243 9.58 7.22 -3.21
C ALA A 243 10.98 7.15 -2.59
N LEU A 244 11.19 6.18 -1.68
CA LEU A 244 12.49 5.94 -1.05
C LEU A 244 13.53 5.48 -2.09
N GLY A 245 13.14 4.55 -2.98
CA GLY A 245 14.04 3.95 -3.97
C GLY A 245 14.58 4.94 -5.00
N VAL A 246 13.78 5.95 -5.38
CA VAL A 246 14.23 7.04 -6.27
C VAL A 246 14.86 8.21 -5.50
N GLY A 247 14.95 8.13 -4.18
CA GLY A 247 15.58 9.13 -3.33
C GLY A 247 14.85 10.47 -3.27
N LEU A 248 13.50 10.47 -3.34
CA LEU A 248 12.71 11.70 -3.33
C LEU A 248 13.04 12.58 -2.14
N GLN A 249 13.18 13.86 -2.41
CA GLN A 249 13.35 14.90 -1.41
C GLN A 249 12.09 15.79 -1.32
N PRO A 250 11.89 16.55 -0.23
CA PRO A 250 10.81 17.51 -0.16
C PRO A 250 10.81 18.47 -1.35
N GLY A 251 9.67 18.54 -2.05
CA GLY A 251 9.49 19.32 -3.27
C GLY A 251 9.59 18.50 -4.56
N ASP A 252 10.17 17.29 -4.50
CA ASP A 252 10.15 16.37 -5.64
C ASP A 252 8.78 15.70 -5.76
N THR A 253 8.37 15.43 -7.01
CA THR A 253 7.09 14.78 -7.32
C THR A 253 7.34 13.62 -8.29
N VAL A 254 6.71 12.50 -8.02
CA VAL A 254 6.63 11.35 -8.95
C VAL A 254 5.26 11.34 -9.61
N ILE A 255 5.24 11.09 -10.91
CA ILE A 255 4.06 10.72 -11.68
C ILE A 255 4.28 9.31 -12.19
N SER A 256 3.55 8.36 -11.64
CA SER A 256 3.59 6.96 -12.07
C SER A 256 2.38 6.68 -12.95
N ILE A 257 2.63 6.29 -14.21
CA ILE A 257 1.60 6.02 -15.20
C ILE A 257 1.68 4.55 -15.61
N GLY A 258 0.73 3.78 -15.11
CA GLY A 258 0.48 2.40 -15.53
C GLY A 258 -0.97 2.27 -16.01
N THR A 259 -1.59 1.13 -15.80
CA THR A 259 -3.04 0.92 -16.01
C THR A 259 -3.86 1.93 -15.20
N SER A 260 -3.51 2.13 -13.93
CA SER A 260 -3.88 3.24 -13.05
C SER A 260 -2.74 4.25 -12.98
N GLY A 261 -2.99 5.41 -12.39
CA GLY A 261 -1.96 6.43 -12.19
C GLY A 261 -1.89 6.89 -10.74
N THR A 262 -0.68 7.19 -10.27
CA THR A 262 -0.48 7.86 -8.99
C THR A 262 0.43 9.07 -9.16
N VAL A 263 0.12 10.13 -8.40
CA VAL A 263 1.00 11.30 -8.25
C VAL A 263 1.27 11.45 -6.77
N TYR A 264 2.52 11.45 -6.39
CA TYR A 264 2.91 11.63 -4.99
C TYR A 264 4.17 12.47 -4.85
N ALA A 265 4.29 13.12 -3.70
CA ALA A 265 5.42 13.96 -3.36
C ALA A 265 5.85 13.73 -1.91
N VAL A 266 7.11 14.04 -1.58
CA VAL A 266 7.55 14.06 -0.17
C VAL A 266 7.26 15.43 0.44
N SER A 267 6.63 15.43 1.63
CA SER A 267 6.31 16.62 2.41
C SER A 267 6.88 16.55 3.83
N ASN A 268 7.27 17.69 4.39
CA ASN A 268 7.68 17.80 5.79
C ASN A 268 6.48 18.02 6.73
N THR A 269 5.31 18.28 6.20
CA THR A 269 4.07 18.50 6.95
C THR A 269 3.00 17.51 6.56
N PRO A 270 2.15 17.04 7.50
CA PRO A 270 1.03 16.17 7.19
C PRO A 270 0.02 16.88 6.29
N THR A 271 -0.68 16.10 5.48
CA THR A 271 -1.79 16.56 4.65
C THR A 271 -3.10 16.07 5.25
N ALA A 272 -4.13 16.93 5.22
CA ALA A 272 -5.49 16.63 5.64
C ALA A 272 -6.46 17.30 4.65
N ASP A 273 -6.74 16.65 3.54
CA ASP A 273 -7.61 17.18 2.48
C ASP A 273 -9.06 16.71 2.71
N PRO A 274 -9.97 17.61 3.13
CA PRO A 274 -11.36 17.26 3.37
C PRO A 274 -12.15 16.95 2.09
N THR A 275 -11.60 17.23 0.91
CA THR A 275 -12.22 16.83 -0.35
C THR A 275 -12.00 15.36 -0.68
N GLY A 276 -11.03 14.71 -0.01
CA GLY A 276 -10.66 13.32 -0.23
C GLY A 276 -9.88 13.07 -1.53
N VAL A 277 -9.49 14.12 -2.26
CA VAL A 277 -8.71 13.98 -3.50
C VAL A 277 -7.27 13.62 -3.19
N VAL A 278 -6.68 14.23 -2.16
CA VAL A 278 -5.31 13.95 -1.73
C VAL A 278 -5.33 13.10 -0.46
N ALA A 279 -4.79 11.90 -0.54
CA ALA A 279 -4.55 11.07 0.63
C ALA A 279 -3.26 11.53 1.35
N GLY A 280 -3.36 11.76 2.66
CA GLY A 280 -2.26 12.27 3.49
C GLY A 280 -1.48 11.15 4.14
N PHE A 281 -0.76 10.33 3.37
CA PHE A 281 0.01 9.22 3.90
C PHE A 281 1.31 9.67 4.58
N ALA A 282 1.87 8.80 5.41
CA ALA A 282 3.25 8.89 5.86
C ALA A 282 4.20 8.27 4.82
N ASP A 283 5.46 8.71 4.79
CA ASP A 283 6.50 8.06 4.00
C ASP A 283 7.31 7.04 4.82
N ALA A 284 8.22 6.33 4.16
CA ALA A 284 9.10 5.34 4.79
C ALA A 284 10.29 5.96 5.58
N THR A 285 10.43 7.30 5.64
CA THR A 285 11.61 7.95 6.21
C THR A 285 11.33 8.77 7.48
N GLY A 286 10.07 8.93 7.86
CA GLY A 286 9.64 9.77 8.99
C GLY A 286 8.98 11.08 8.58
N ARG A 287 8.73 11.26 7.27
CA ARG A 287 8.03 12.39 6.67
C ARG A 287 6.63 11.98 6.21
N TYR A 288 6.08 12.69 5.21
CA TYR A 288 4.74 12.46 4.67
C TYR A 288 4.79 12.28 3.16
N LEU A 289 3.82 11.56 2.64
CA LEU A 289 3.69 11.23 1.22
C LEU A 289 2.25 11.56 0.76
N PRO A 290 1.87 12.85 0.61
CA PRO A 290 0.61 13.17 -0.04
C PRO A 290 0.54 12.49 -1.40
N LEU A 291 -0.60 11.82 -1.67
CA LEU A 291 -0.78 10.98 -2.84
C LEU A 291 -2.17 11.18 -3.44
N VAL A 292 -2.22 11.29 -4.77
CA VAL A 292 -3.44 11.23 -5.58
C VAL A 292 -3.39 9.97 -6.43
N CYS A 293 -4.47 9.20 -6.44
CA CYS A 293 -4.61 8.00 -7.25
C CYS A 293 -5.77 8.15 -8.24
N THR A 294 -5.58 7.68 -9.47
CA THR A 294 -6.65 7.52 -10.46
C THR A 294 -6.73 6.08 -10.93
N SER A 295 -7.94 5.55 -11.03
CA SER A 295 -8.18 4.18 -11.50
C SER A 295 -7.87 3.99 -12.98
N ASN A 296 -7.80 5.08 -13.75
CA ASN A 296 -7.61 5.06 -15.19
C ASN A 296 -6.52 6.05 -15.60
N ALA A 297 -5.40 5.53 -16.11
CA ALA A 297 -4.31 6.33 -16.68
C ALA A 297 -3.98 5.88 -18.09
N ALA A 298 -3.09 4.94 -18.31
CA ALA A 298 -2.77 4.43 -19.64
C ALA A 298 -3.99 3.83 -20.35
N LYS A 299 -4.95 3.25 -19.61
CA LYS A 299 -6.22 2.76 -20.20
C LYS A 299 -7.00 3.85 -20.95
N VAL A 300 -6.98 5.10 -20.48
CA VAL A 300 -7.64 6.21 -21.16
C VAL A 300 -6.94 6.51 -22.49
N LEU A 301 -5.61 6.54 -22.46
CA LEU A 301 -4.80 6.76 -23.65
C LEU A 301 -5.01 5.65 -24.68
N ASP A 302 -5.03 4.38 -24.24
CA ASP A 302 -5.32 3.24 -25.09
C ASP A 302 -6.75 3.30 -25.69
N ALA A 303 -7.74 3.65 -24.89
CA ALA A 303 -9.12 3.79 -25.37
C ALA A 303 -9.23 4.89 -26.46
N ILE A 304 -8.58 6.05 -26.25
CA ILE A 304 -8.56 7.13 -27.23
C ILE A 304 -7.80 6.71 -28.48
N ARG A 305 -6.63 6.06 -28.34
CA ARG A 305 -5.86 5.53 -29.46
C ARG A 305 -6.70 4.57 -30.32
N HIS A 306 -7.42 3.63 -29.69
CA HIS A 306 -8.32 2.72 -30.38
C HIS A 306 -9.49 3.46 -31.06
N LEU A 307 -10.08 4.47 -30.38
CA LEU A 307 -11.16 5.28 -30.95
C LEU A 307 -10.71 6.03 -32.22
N LEU A 308 -9.48 6.55 -32.22
CA LEU A 308 -8.87 7.22 -33.36
C LEU A 308 -8.36 6.23 -34.39
N ASN A 309 -8.33 4.93 -34.10
CA ASN A 309 -7.81 3.87 -34.97
C ASN A 309 -6.39 4.15 -35.48
N VAL A 310 -5.51 4.57 -34.60
CA VAL A 310 -4.09 4.88 -34.90
C VAL A 310 -3.13 3.99 -34.11
N GLU A 311 -1.92 3.83 -34.64
CA GLU A 311 -0.82 3.19 -33.93
C GLU A 311 -0.15 4.17 -32.94
N TYR A 312 0.63 3.64 -31.95
CA TYR A 312 1.27 4.46 -30.90
C TYR A 312 2.06 5.63 -31.46
N GLY A 313 2.91 5.43 -32.51
CA GLY A 313 3.73 6.51 -33.07
C GLY A 313 2.90 7.65 -33.66
N GLU A 314 1.76 7.37 -34.30
CA GLU A 314 0.85 8.40 -34.77
C GLU A 314 0.08 9.05 -33.62
N PHE A 315 -0.30 8.27 -32.60
CA PHE A 315 -0.95 8.79 -31.39
C PHE A 315 -0.04 9.81 -30.68
N ASP A 316 1.23 9.47 -30.50
CA ASP A 316 2.24 10.37 -29.91
C ASP A 316 2.40 11.65 -30.75
N ARG A 317 2.47 11.51 -32.08
CA ARG A 317 2.56 12.65 -32.99
C ARG A 317 1.36 13.59 -32.85
N LEU A 318 0.13 13.04 -32.79
CA LEU A 318 -1.08 13.82 -32.58
C LEU A 318 -1.11 14.53 -31.24
N ALA A 319 -0.71 13.84 -30.17
CA ALA A 319 -0.66 14.41 -28.82
C ALA A 319 0.36 15.53 -28.69
N LEU A 320 1.48 15.46 -29.41
CA LEU A 320 2.55 16.45 -29.36
C LEU A 320 2.38 17.60 -30.38
N THR A 321 1.39 17.51 -31.29
CA THR A 321 1.11 18.57 -32.24
C THR A 321 0.57 19.78 -31.48
N LYS A 322 1.35 20.84 -31.33
CA LYS A 322 0.88 22.12 -30.79
C LYS A 322 -0.20 22.68 -31.74
N ASP A 323 -1.42 22.79 -31.26
CA ASP A 323 -2.43 23.58 -31.94
C ASP A 323 -2.03 25.07 -31.84
N SER A 324 -1.51 25.61 -32.94
CA SER A 324 -1.07 27.02 -33.03
C SER A 324 -2.25 28.01 -33.05
N SER A 325 -3.49 27.54 -32.88
CA SER A 325 -4.69 28.35 -33.04
C SER A 325 -5.26 28.96 -31.73
N HIS A 326 -4.69 28.69 -30.54
CA HIS A 326 -5.16 29.24 -29.27
C HIS A 326 -4.11 30.05 -28.51
N THR A 327 -3.50 31.02 -29.17
CA THR A 327 -2.77 32.12 -28.50
C THR A 327 -3.46 33.45 -28.80
N GLU A 328 -4.72 33.60 -28.47
CA GLU A 328 -5.30 34.92 -28.25
C GLU A 328 -5.34 35.19 -26.73
N SER A 329 -4.34 35.93 -26.28
CA SER A 329 -4.32 36.57 -24.99
C SER A 329 -5.51 37.53 -24.87
N ARG A 330 -6.54 37.17 -24.11
CA ARG A 330 -7.52 38.16 -23.64
C ARG A 330 -6.84 39.04 -22.61
N THR A 331 -6.24 40.13 -23.05
CA THR A 331 -5.94 41.27 -22.20
C THR A 331 -7.27 41.93 -21.83
N CYS A 332 -7.74 41.75 -20.59
CA CYS A 332 -8.75 42.61 -20.01
C CYS A 332 -8.11 43.97 -19.72
N SER A 333 -8.34 44.94 -20.58
CA SER A 333 -8.16 46.34 -20.23
C SER A 333 -9.31 46.77 -19.30
N HIS A 334 -8.99 47.05 -18.05
CA HIS A 334 -9.87 47.83 -17.18
C HIS A 334 -9.64 49.29 -17.52
N ASP A 335 -10.57 49.90 -18.26
CA ASP A 335 -10.74 51.33 -18.32
C ASP A 335 -11.55 51.76 -17.09
N HIS A 336 -10.95 52.59 -16.27
CA HIS A 336 -11.61 53.37 -15.29
C HIS A 336 -12.15 54.67 -15.93
N SER A 337 -13.43 54.91 -15.89
CA SER A 337 -14.07 56.21 -15.94
C SER A 337 -15.20 56.25 -14.92
#